data_a19ae2a1478437bd9cd20dc3168d430a
#
_entry.id   a19ae2a1478437bd9cd20dc3168d430a
#
_cell.length_a   1.000
_cell.length_b   1.000
_cell.length_c   1.000
_cell.angle_alpha   90.00
_cell.angle_beta   90.00
_cell.angle_gamma   90.00
#
_symmetry.space_group_name_H-M   'P 1'
#
loop_
_entity.id
_entity.type
_entity.pdbx_description
1 polymer ?
#
loop_
_entity_poly.entity_id
_entity_poly.type
_entity_poly.pdbx_seq_one_letter_code
_entity_poly.pdbx_strand_id
1 'polypeptide(L)'
;MDAAQILKPFANEHILADTKETAAAEHTSEIITMKNVNKSYKMGSGSLHVLKDISLSVEQGEYLAILGPSGSGKSTLMNIIGCMDVLDEGTYNLDGVEIEKAKEKELTNIRNQKIGFIFQKYHLIPTYNVLQNIVMPLLMRGMTLKDARDASMD
;
A
#
# COMPACT_ATOMS: atom_id res chain seq x y z
N MET A 1 6.69 11.18 14.72
CA MET A 1 8.02 10.82 14.17
C MET A 1 7.88 11.01 12.66
N ASP A 2 8.57 11.99 12.10
CA ASP A 2 8.47 12.35 10.68
C ASP A 2 9.01 11.20 9.81
N ALA A 3 8.29 10.82 8.75
CA ALA A 3 8.73 9.78 7.80
C ALA A 3 10.11 10.10 7.20
N ALA A 4 10.45 11.39 7.05
CA ALA A 4 11.77 11.86 6.61
C ALA A 4 12.91 11.52 7.58
N GLN A 5 12.62 11.29 8.86
CA GLN A 5 13.64 10.88 9.85
C GLN A 5 13.94 9.38 9.84
N ILE A 6 13.07 8.55 9.25
CA ILE A 6 13.25 7.09 9.17
C ILE A 6 14.23 6.72 8.03
N LEU A 7 14.42 7.59 7.05
CA LEU A 7 15.24 7.32 5.86
C LEU A 7 16.67 7.86 5.90
N LYS A 8 17.06 8.65 6.90
CA LYS A 8 18.37 9.32 6.97
C LYS A 8 19.64 8.48 7.20
N PRO A 9 19.64 7.21 7.65
CA PRO A 9 20.91 6.51 7.89
C PRO A 9 21.60 5.91 6.66
N PHE A 10 20.99 5.90 5.48
CA PHE A 10 21.54 5.20 4.30
C PHE A 10 21.73 6.05 3.04
N ALA A 11 21.61 7.36 3.14
CA ALA A 11 21.99 8.25 2.06
C ALA A 11 23.53 8.36 2.02
N ASN A 12 24.19 7.53 1.22
CA ASN A 12 25.58 7.70 0.86
C ASN A 12 25.69 8.96 0.02
N GLU A 13 26.31 10.03 0.56
CA GLU A 13 26.48 11.34 -0.06
C GLU A 13 27.27 11.33 -1.41
N HIS A 14 27.78 10.17 -1.85
CA HIS A 14 28.57 10.03 -3.07
C HIS A 14 27.78 9.61 -4.33
N ILE A 15 26.47 9.37 -4.24
CA ILE A 15 25.67 8.97 -5.44
C ILE A 15 24.79 10.12 -5.97
N LEU A 16 24.72 11.26 -5.26
CA LEU A 16 23.85 12.38 -5.63
C LEU A 16 24.49 13.47 -6.49
N ALA A 17 25.73 13.30 -6.95
CA ALA A 17 26.45 14.38 -7.66
C ALA A 17 26.38 14.32 -9.18
N ASP A 18 25.88 13.25 -9.82
CA ASP A 18 26.05 13.06 -11.27
C ASP A 18 24.76 12.80 -12.08
N THR A 19 23.58 13.08 -11.54
CA THR A 19 22.31 12.95 -12.30
C THR A 19 21.46 14.23 -12.34
N LYS A 20 22.08 15.40 -12.22
CA LYS A 20 21.40 16.68 -12.48
C LYS A 20 21.92 17.28 -13.77
N GLU A 21 21.58 16.71 -14.88
CA GLU A 21 21.40 17.44 -16.15
C GLU A 21 20.87 16.45 -17.20
N THR A 22 19.67 16.77 -17.71
CA THR A 22 18.91 16.14 -18.81
C THR A 22 17.77 15.21 -18.37
N ALA A 23 16.71 15.78 -17.84
CA ALA A 23 15.34 15.33 -18.17
C ALA A 23 14.40 16.51 -18.02
N ALA A 24 13.75 16.88 -19.09
CA ALA A 24 12.57 17.75 -19.08
C ALA A 24 11.60 17.22 -18.04
N ALA A 25 10.97 18.13 -17.29
CA ALA A 25 9.99 17.81 -16.26
C ALA A 25 8.87 16.94 -16.84
N GLU A 26 9.03 15.62 -16.80
CA GLU A 26 7.90 14.71 -16.79
C GLU A 26 7.23 14.93 -15.44
N HIS A 27 6.01 15.44 -15.45
CA HIS A 27 5.12 15.46 -14.30
C HIS A 27 4.90 14.01 -13.87
N THR A 28 5.75 13.48 -13.00
CA THR A 28 5.51 12.22 -12.33
C THR A 28 4.29 12.44 -11.43
N SER A 29 3.17 11.82 -11.79
CA SER A 29 1.96 11.96 -11.00
C SER A 29 2.12 11.16 -9.71
N GLU A 30 1.94 11.81 -8.55
CA GLU A 30 1.87 11.11 -7.27
C GLU A 30 0.73 10.09 -7.31
N ILE A 31 1.06 8.82 -7.15
CA ILE A 31 0.08 7.73 -7.12
C ILE A 31 -0.48 7.54 -5.70
N ILE A 32 0.32 7.86 -4.68
CA ILE A 32 -0.08 7.84 -3.27
C ILE A 32 0.25 9.19 -2.67
N THR A 33 -0.75 9.80 -2.01
CA THR A 33 -0.54 10.99 -1.17
C THR A 33 -1.27 10.81 0.14
N MET A 34 -0.53 10.81 1.24
CA MET A 34 -1.07 10.74 2.61
C MET A 34 -0.66 11.98 3.38
N LYS A 35 -1.60 12.61 4.12
CA LYS A 35 -1.34 13.80 4.93
C LYS A 35 -1.95 13.66 6.31
N ASN A 36 -1.13 13.82 7.35
CA ASN A 36 -1.52 13.80 8.76
C ASN A 36 -2.35 12.57 9.15
N VAL A 37 -1.99 11.40 8.60
CA VAL A 37 -2.73 10.16 8.85
C VAL A 37 -2.49 9.68 10.27
N ASN A 38 -3.60 9.47 10.98
CA ASN A 38 -3.64 8.98 12.34
C ASN A 38 -4.43 7.68 12.39
N LYS A 39 -3.96 6.74 13.24
CA LYS A 39 -4.64 5.47 13.50
C LYS A 39 -4.49 5.02 14.93
N SER A 40 -5.61 4.69 15.56
CA SER A 40 -5.68 4.15 16.92
C SER A 40 -6.50 2.87 16.96
N TYR A 41 -6.14 1.97 17.85
CA TYR A 41 -6.91 0.76 18.12
C TYR A 41 -7.36 0.73 19.58
N LYS A 42 -8.62 0.33 19.81
CA LYS A 42 -9.16 0.11 21.16
C LYS A 42 -8.51 -1.13 21.78
N MET A 43 -7.97 -0.98 22.98
CA MET A 43 -7.36 -2.06 23.73
C MET A 43 -7.94 -2.07 25.16
N GLY A 44 -8.91 -2.94 25.42
CA GLY A 44 -9.60 -2.98 26.71
C GLY A 44 -10.27 -1.65 27.05
N SER A 45 -9.89 -1.03 28.17
CA SER A 45 -10.39 0.30 28.60
C SER A 45 -9.61 1.47 27.99
N GLY A 46 -8.55 1.23 27.22
CA GLY A 46 -7.69 2.26 26.64
C GLY A 46 -7.70 2.26 25.11
N SER A 47 -6.91 3.17 24.56
CA SER A 47 -6.64 3.26 23.11
C SER A 47 -5.14 3.30 22.86
N LEU A 48 -4.67 2.55 21.90
CA LEU A 48 -3.30 2.56 21.42
C LEU A 48 -3.21 3.38 20.13
N HIS A 49 -2.59 4.56 20.18
CA HIS A 49 -2.34 5.41 19.02
C HIS A 49 -1.08 4.89 18.28
N VAL A 50 -1.31 4.21 17.16
CA VAL A 50 -0.27 3.47 16.41
C VAL A 50 0.39 4.33 15.34
N LEU A 51 -0.41 5.04 14.53
CA LEU A 51 0.11 5.99 13.55
C LEU A 51 -0.19 7.42 14.03
N LYS A 52 0.83 8.27 13.98
CA LYS A 52 0.78 9.64 14.50
C LYS A 52 1.26 10.60 13.43
N ASP A 53 0.33 11.35 12.84
CA ASP A 53 0.60 12.41 11.85
C ASP A 53 1.50 11.94 10.71
N ILE A 54 1.24 10.76 10.16
CA ILE A 54 2.03 10.20 9.06
C ILE A 54 1.68 10.93 7.77
N SER A 55 2.69 11.53 7.14
CA SER A 55 2.57 12.13 5.82
C SER A 55 3.64 11.56 4.90
N LEU A 56 3.23 11.12 3.70
CA LEU A 56 4.11 10.59 2.67
C LEU A 56 3.49 10.78 1.30
N SER A 57 4.32 10.83 0.27
CA SER A 57 3.90 10.71 -1.13
C SER A 57 4.75 9.65 -1.83
N VAL A 58 4.18 9.02 -2.85
CA VAL A 58 4.84 8.04 -3.70
C VAL A 58 4.49 8.35 -5.15
N GLU A 59 5.49 8.48 -5.99
CA GLU A 59 5.33 8.73 -7.42
C GLU A 59 5.11 7.41 -8.18
N GLN A 60 4.55 7.51 -9.37
CA GLN A 60 4.38 6.33 -10.21
C GLN A 60 5.73 5.73 -10.59
N GLY A 61 5.90 4.42 -10.35
CA GLY A 61 7.15 3.70 -10.60
C GLY A 61 8.18 3.79 -9.48
N GLU A 62 7.88 4.51 -8.40
CA GLU A 62 8.77 4.64 -7.26
C GLU A 62 8.78 3.38 -6.37
N TYR A 63 9.93 3.10 -5.77
CA TYR A 63 10.11 2.09 -4.73
C TYR A 63 10.23 2.76 -3.36
N LEU A 64 9.27 2.48 -2.46
CA LEU A 64 9.29 2.97 -1.08
C LEU A 64 9.61 1.84 -0.10
N ALA A 65 10.63 2.03 0.74
CA ALA A 65 10.94 1.12 1.84
C ALA A 65 10.48 1.69 3.19
N ILE A 66 9.66 0.95 3.93
CA ILE A 66 9.20 1.32 5.27
C ILE A 66 10.01 0.53 6.30
N LEU A 67 10.91 1.21 7.00
CA LEU A 67 11.81 0.63 7.99
C LEU A 67 11.43 1.05 9.42
N GLY A 68 11.76 0.21 10.38
CA GLY A 68 11.55 0.51 11.80
C GLY A 68 11.51 -0.75 12.68
N PRO A 69 11.61 -0.60 14.01
CA PRO A 69 11.56 -1.71 14.95
C PRO A 69 10.20 -2.43 14.94
N SER A 70 10.14 -3.60 15.59
CA SER A 70 8.86 -4.30 15.79
C SER A 70 7.89 -3.41 16.59
N GLY A 71 6.62 -3.40 16.21
CA GLY A 71 5.59 -2.58 16.88
C GLY A 71 5.57 -1.09 16.48
N SER A 72 6.41 -0.65 15.53
CA SER A 72 6.43 0.77 15.09
C SER A 72 5.29 1.19 14.16
N GLY A 73 4.32 0.31 13.91
CA GLY A 73 3.16 0.65 13.07
C GLY A 73 3.30 0.32 11.58
N LYS A 74 4.42 -0.28 11.12
CA LYS A 74 4.64 -0.61 9.70
C LYS A 74 3.50 -1.41 9.07
N SER A 75 3.07 -2.47 9.73
CA SER A 75 1.97 -3.31 9.23
C SER A 75 0.65 -2.55 9.21
N THR A 76 0.41 -1.67 10.19
CA THR A 76 -0.77 -0.81 10.20
C THR A 76 -0.75 0.16 9.02
N LEU A 77 0.40 0.81 8.76
CA LEU A 77 0.57 1.70 7.62
C LEU A 77 0.37 0.95 6.29
N MET A 78 0.98 -0.24 6.15
CA MET A 78 0.78 -1.09 4.96
C MET A 78 -0.67 -1.49 4.76
N ASN A 79 -1.42 -1.79 5.83
CA ASN A 79 -2.83 -2.13 5.74
C ASN A 79 -3.68 -0.93 5.30
N ILE A 80 -3.35 0.29 5.75
CA ILE A 80 -4.04 1.50 5.31
C ILE A 80 -3.70 1.80 3.84
N ILE A 81 -2.40 1.75 3.45
CA ILE A 81 -1.98 1.92 2.05
C ILE A 81 -2.72 0.92 1.15
N GLY A 82 -2.85 -0.32 1.62
CA GLY A 82 -3.55 -1.39 0.89
C GLY A 82 -5.07 -1.35 0.98
N CYS A 83 -5.65 -0.31 1.56
CA CYS A 83 -7.11 -0.21 1.77
C CYS A 83 -7.71 -1.40 2.52
N MET A 84 -6.92 -2.11 3.34
CA MET A 84 -7.39 -3.21 4.22
C MET A 84 -7.87 -2.70 5.57
N ASP A 85 -7.43 -1.51 5.96
CA ASP A 85 -7.88 -0.79 7.14
C ASP A 85 -8.12 0.66 6.76
N VAL A 86 -8.88 1.38 7.57
CA VAL A 86 -9.19 2.81 7.36
C VAL A 86 -8.42 3.66 8.35
N LEU A 87 -8.04 4.86 7.92
CA LEU A 87 -7.47 5.87 8.82
C LEU A 87 -8.57 6.44 9.72
N ASP A 88 -8.19 6.94 10.91
CA ASP A 88 -9.12 7.61 11.82
C ASP A 88 -9.18 9.12 11.53
N GLU A 89 -8.02 9.73 11.16
CA GLU A 89 -7.90 11.13 10.81
C GLU A 89 -6.84 11.33 9.72
N GLY A 90 -6.89 12.46 9.03
CA GLY A 90 -6.01 12.80 7.92
C GLY A 90 -6.64 12.55 6.57
N THR A 91 -5.83 12.57 5.51
CA THR A 91 -6.29 12.30 4.13
C THR A 91 -5.40 11.25 3.46
N TYR A 92 -6.01 10.43 2.62
CA TYR A 92 -5.30 9.48 1.79
C TYR A 92 -5.89 9.46 0.38
N ASN A 93 -5.09 9.90 -0.59
CA ASN A 93 -5.41 9.83 -2.01
C ASN A 93 -4.62 8.70 -2.67
N LEU A 94 -5.31 7.82 -3.38
CA LEU A 94 -4.71 6.75 -4.20
C LEU A 94 -5.15 6.95 -5.64
N ASP A 95 -4.24 7.34 -6.50
CA ASP A 95 -4.47 7.53 -7.93
C ASP A 95 -5.73 8.39 -8.21
N GLY A 96 -5.80 9.54 -7.54
CA GLY A 96 -6.91 10.50 -7.66
C GLY A 96 -8.17 10.17 -6.85
N VAL A 97 -8.20 9.05 -6.12
CA VAL A 97 -9.35 8.64 -5.30
C VAL A 97 -9.12 8.95 -3.82
N GLU A 98 -10.01 9.71 -3.19
CA GLU A 98 -9.98 10.01 -1.75
C GLU A 98 -10.48 8.79 -0.95
N ILE A 99 -9.54 8.05 -0.37
CA ILE A 99 -9.81 6.75 0.28
C ILE A 99 -10.61 6.91 1.56
N GLU A 100 -10.37 7.97 2.34
CA GLU A 100 -11.11 8.24 3.58
C GLU A 100 -12.60 8.51 3.36
N LYS A 101 -13.01 8.86 2.13
CA LYS A 101 -14.40 9.10 1.75
C LYS A 101 -15.04 7.90 1.05
N ALA A 102 -14.24 6.92 0.66
CA ALA A 102 -14.70 5.78 -0.12
C ALA A 102 -15.54 4.81 0.73
N LYS A 103 -16.62 4.31 0.15
CA LYS A 103 -17.45 3.27 0.78
C LYS A 103 -16.81 1.90 0.61
N GLU A 104 -17.19 0.94 1.44
CA GLU A 104 -16.62 -0.43 1.41
C GLU A 104 -16.67 -1.08 0.02
N LYS A 105 -17.73 -0.85 -0.75
CA LYS A 105 -17.83 -1.35 -2.12
C LYS A 105 -16.78 -0.74 -3.05
N GLU A 106 -16.46 0.54 -2.87
CA GLU A 106 -15.44 1.26 -3.65
C GLU A 106 -14.04 0.78 -3.23
N LEU A 107 -13.80 0.65 -1.92
CA LEU A 107 -12.54 0.09 -1.38
C LEU A 107 -12.31 -1.34 -1.90
N THR A 108 -13.37 -2.15 -1.98
CA THR A 108 -13.28 -3.50 -2.55
C THR A 108 -12.85 -3.47 -4.01
N ASN A 109 -13.40 -2.56 -4.82
CA ASN A 109 -13.00 -2.41 -6.21
C ASN A 109 -11.55 -1.91 -6.34
N ILE A 110 -11.14 -0.96 -5.50
CA ILE A 110 -9.77 -0.43 -5.49
C ILE A 110 -8.78 -1.55 -5.13
N ARG A 111 -9.03 -2.31 -4.07
CA ARG A 111 -8.21 -3.47 -3.70
C ARG A 111 -8.07 -4.46 -4.85
N ASN A 112 -9.16 -4.73 -5.54
CA ASN A 112 -9.18 -5.69 -6.63
C ASN A 112 -8.46 -5.21 -7.90
N GLN A 113 -8.56 -3.93 -8.23
CA GLN A 113 -8.09 -3.41 -9.52
C GLN A 113 -6.73 -2.71 -9.46
N LYS A 114 -6.42 -2.05 -8.34
CA LYS A 114 -5.25 -1.16 -8.22
C LYS A 114 -4.16 -1.67 -7.29
N ILE A 115 -4.46 -2.66 -6.43
CA ILE A 115 -3.52 -3.10 -5.39
C ILE A 115 -3.18 -4.58 -5.57
N GLY A 116 -1.89 -4.90 -5.51
CA GLY A 116 -1.38 -6.26 -5.41
C GLY A 116 -0.67 -6.44 -4.07
N PHE A 117 -1.10 -7.42 -3.27
CA PHE A 117 -0.47 -7.75 -2.00
C PHE A 117 0.42 -8.98 -2.13
N ILE A 118 1.66 -8.85 -1.64
CA ILE A 118 2.53 -9.99 -1.39
C ILE A 118 2.68 -10.12 0.13
N PHE A 119 2.09 -11.16 0.68
CA PHE A 119 2.09 -11.40 2.12
C PHE A 119 3.31 -12.21 2.56
N GLN A 120 3.81 -11.95 3.76
CA GLN A 120 4.87 -12.74 4.39
C GLN A 120 4.46 -14.21 4.59
N LYS A 121 3.18 -14.47 4.88
CA LYS A 121 2.57 -15.80 4.87
C LYS A 121 1.74 -15.90 3.59
N TYR A 122 1.77 -17.06 2.95
CA TYR A 122 1.17 -17.26 1.62
C TYR A 122 -0.34 -17.05 1.56
N HIS A 123 -1.04 -17.09 2.70
CA HIS A 123 -2.51 -16.95 2.82
C HIS A 123 -3.29 -17.80 1.81
N LEU A 124 -2.76 -19.01 1.53
CA LEU A 124 -3.44 -19.96 0.66
C LEU A 124 -4.72 -20.47 1.34
N ILE A 125 -5.74 -20.71 0.55
CA ILE A 125 -6.97 -21.36 1.00
C ILE A 125 -6.67 -22.86 1.10
N PRO A 126 -6.64 -23.45 2.31
CA PRO A 126 -6.14 -24.83 2.51
C PRO A 126 -6.98 -25.90 1.80
N THR A 127 -8.27 -25.62 1.58
CA THR A 127 -9.20 -26.53 0.90
C THR A 127 -9.10 -26.46 -0.63
N TYR A 128 -8.32 -25.52 -1.16
CA TYR A 128 -8.14 -25.32 -2.59
C TYR A 128 -6.83 -25.96 -3.06
N ASN A 129 -6.83 -26.51 -4.26
CA ASN A 129 -5.60 -26.92 -4.92
C ASN A 129 -4.81 -25.71 -5.44
N VAL A 130 -3.61 -25.96 -5.98
CA VAL A 130 -2.72 -24.90 -6.49
C VAL A 130 -3.43 -24.02 -7.52
N LEU A 131 -4.00 -24.64 -8.56
CA LEU A 131 -4.68 -23.89 -9.62
C LEU A 131 -5.85 -23.06 -9.10
N GLN A 132 -6.63 -23.59 -8.17
CA GLN A 132 -7.75 -22.87 -7.55
C GLN A 132 -7.27 -21.64 -6.77
N ASN A 133 -6.15 -21.75 -6.03
CA ASN A 133 -5.57 -20.62 -5.34
C ASN A 133 -5.05 -19.53 -6.32
N ILE A 134 -4.47 -19.94 -7.44
CA ILE A 134 -3.94 -18.99 -8.46
C ILE A 134 -5.06 -18.29 -9.21
N VAL A 135 -6.10 -19.02 -9.62
CA VAL A 135 -7.20 -18.44 -10.42
C VAL A 135 -8.16 -17.57 -9.58
N MET A 136 -8.23 -17.78 -8.26
CA MET A 136 -9.20 -17.10 -7.40
C MET A 136 -9.16 -15.56 -7.53
N PRO A 137 -7.98 -14.89 -7.46
CA PRO A 137 -7.93 -13.43 -7.65
C PRO A 137 -8.44 -12.98 -9.03
N LEU A 138 -8.21 -13.75 -10.07
CA LEU A 138 -8.66 -13.45 -11.43
C LEU A 138 -10.17 -13.58 -11.55
N LEU A 139 -10.76 -14.59 -10.92
CA LEU A 139 -12.22 -14.74 -10.83
C LEU A 139 -12.86 -13.57 -10.07
N MET A 140 -12.23 -13.11 -9.00
CA MET A 140 -12.69 -11.93 -8.26
C MET A 140 -12.62 -10.64 -9.09
N ARG A 141 -11.75 -10.59 -10.11
CA ARG A 141 -11.70 -9.50 -11.11
C ARG A 141 -12.76 -9.63 -12.20
N GLY A 142 -13.60 -10.67 -12.15
CA GLY A 142 -14.68 -10.92 -13.11
C GLY A 142 -14.26 -11.69 -14.35
N MET A 143 -13.06 -12.29 -14.38
CA MET A 143 -12.66 -13.18 -15.47
C MET A 143 -13.51 -14.46 -15.45
N THR A 144 -13.74 -15.03 -16.63
CA THR A 144 -14.35 -16.36 -16.70
C THR A 144 -13.35 -17.42 -16.19
N LEU A 145 -13.86 -18.55 -15.71
CA LEU A 145 -12.98 -19.65 -15.24
C LEU A 145 -12.02 -20.13 -16.35
N LYS A 146 -12.45 -20.12 -17.60
CA LYS A 146 -11.62 -20.48 -18.74
C LYS A 146 -10.46 -19.50 -18.89
N ASP A 147 -10.76 -18.20 -19.01
CA ASP A 147 -9.76 -17.16 -19.23
C ASP A 147 -8.78 -17.07 -18.05
N ALA A 148 -9.28 -17.22 -16.81
CA ALA A 148 -8.47 -17.23 -15.60
C ALA A 148 -7.50 -18.44 -15.57
N ARG A 149 -7.94 -19.61 -16.05
CA ARG A 149 -7.08 -20.78 -16.16
C ARG A 149 -6.01 -20.59 -17.23
N ASP A 150 -6.39 -20.11 -18.40
CA ASP A 150 -5.48 -19.88 -19.52
C ASP A 150 -4.38 -18.87 -19.10
N ALA A 151 -4.77 -17.74 -18.48
CA ALA A 151 -3.85 -16.74 -17.94
C ALA A 151 -2.98 -17.23 -16.75
N SER A 152 -3.27 -18.37 -16.16
CA SER A 152 -2.52 -18.94 -15.03
C SER A 152 -1.51 -20.00 -15.46
N MET A 153 -1.49 -20.36 -16.73
CA MET A 153 -0.63 -21.42 -17.28
C MET A 153 0.57 -20.87 -18.05
N ASP A 154 0.59 -19.58 -18.33
CA ASP A 154 1.71 -18.82 -18.92
C ASP A 154 2.67 -18.32 -17.83
#